data_6c7cb18a27045db33a65295762be6751
#
_entry.id   6c7cb18a27045db33a65295762be6751
#
_cell.length_a   1.000
_cell.length_b   1.000
_cell.length_c   1.000
_cell.angle_alpha   90.00
_cell.angle_beta   90.00
_cell.angle_gamma   90.00
#
_symmetry.space_group_name_H-M   'P 1'
#
loop_
_entity.id
_entity.type
_entity.pdbx_description
1 polymer ?
#
loop_
_entity_poly.entity_id
_entity_poly.type
_entity_poly.pdbx_seq_one_letter_code
_entity_poly.pdbx_strand_id
1 'polypeptide(L)'
;EVSFTDVRVPKENIILGEGRGFEIAQGRLGPGRIHHCMRLIGLAQRALELMCIRANNRVAFGQLLSAQGSVRENIAMSASEIEQARLLTLMTADQMDRYGNKETAALISMIKVVAPRMACQVIDRAIQIHGGAGVSDDFFLAAAYAGARSLRLADGPDEVHLAYTAKKILKEHAPLKD
;
A
#
# COMPACT_ATOMS: atom_id res chain seq x y z
N GLU A 1 -9.96 -20.65 9.79
CA GLU A 1 -11.24 -20.85 10.50
C GLU A 1 -11.01 -20.73 11.99
N VAL A 2 -11.90 -20.00 12.70
CA VAL A 2 -11.86 -19.86 14.16
C VAL A 2 -13.23 -20.26 14.68
N SER A 3 -13.27 -21.16 15.65
CA SER A 3 -14.51 -21.67 16.26
C SER A 3 -14.55 -21.27 17.74
N PHE A 4 -15.71 -20.85 18.21
CA PHE A 4 -15.98 -20.56 19.62
C PHE A 4 -17.05 -21.52 20.12
N THR A 5 -16.74 -22.32 21.15
CA THR A 5 -17.67 -23.27 21.72
C THR A 5 -17.86 -22.95 23.20
N ASP A 6 -19.07 -22.59 23.60
CA ASP A 6 -19.48 -22.27 24.96
C ASP A 6 -18.58 -21.27 25.72
N VAL A 7 -17.98 -20.34 24.99
CA VAL A 7 -17.11 -19.29 25.55
C VAL A 7 -17.97 -18.26 26.28
N ARG A 8 -17.79 -18.17 27.60
CA ARG A 8 -18.46 -17.18 28.45
C ARG A 8 -17.55 -16.00 28.71
N VAL A 9 -18.06 -14.79 28.46
CA VAL A 9 -17.36 -13.52 28.71
C VAL A 9 -18.27 -12.59 29.51
N PRO A 10 -17.72 -11.66 30.32
CA PRO A 10 -18.50 -10.65 31.01
C PRO A 10 -19.30 -9.80 30.03
N LYS A 11 -20.52 -9.42 30.39
CA LYS A 11 -21.41 -8.64 29.53
C LYS A 11 -20.82 -7.25 29.17
N GLU A 12 -20.08 -6.65 30.08
CA GLU A 12 -19.38 -5.38 29.92
C GLU A 12 -18.24 -5.42 28.88
N ASN A 13 -17.83 -6.62 28.45
CA ASN A 13 -16.86 -6.76 27.38
C ASN A 13 -17.43 -6.45 25.97
N ILE A 14 -18.75 -6.21 25.87
CA ILE A 14 -19.37 -5.80 24.62
C ILE A 14 -18.94 -4.37 24.28
N ILE A 15 -18.26 -4.21 23.15
CA ILE A 15 -17.84 -2.92 22.60
C ILE A 15 -19.00 -2.37 21.75
N LEU A 16 -19.44 -1.13 21.99
CA LEU A 16 -20.54 -0.42 21.31
C LEU A 16 -21.94 -1.08 21.44
N GLY A 17 -22.05 -2.41 21.50
CA GLY A 17 -23.32 -3.12 21.60
C GLY A 17 -23.45 -4.28 20.59
N GLU A 18 -24.51 -5.07 20.75
CA GLU A 18 -24.77 -6.23 19.91
C GLU A 18 -25.00 -5.84 18.44
N GLY A 19 -24.50 -6.66 17.50
CA GLY A 19 -24.66 -6.46 16.07
C GLY A 19 -23.79 -5.35 15.46
N ARG A 20 -22.99 -4.62 16.25
CA ARG A 20 -22.18 -3.46 15.79
C ARG A 20 -20.73 -3.79 15.44
N GLY A 21 -20.37 -5.06 15.29
CA GLY A 21 -19.00 -5.49 14.98
C GLY A 21 -18.43 -4.90 13.69
N PHE A 22 -19.24 -4.74 12.64
CA PHE A 22 -18.80 -4.13 11.39
C PHE A 22 -18.45 -2.63 11.56
N GLU A 23 -19.22 -1.90 12.35
CA GLU A 23 -18.95 -0.48 12.66
C GLU A 23 -17.62 -0.34 13.41
N ILE A 24 -17.37 -1.21 14.39
CA ILE A 24 -16.11 -1.26 15.13
C ILE A 24 -14.94 -1.52 14.15
N ALA A 25 -15.09 -2.50 13.26
CA ALA A 25 -14.08 -2.82 12.26
C ALA A 25 -13.78 -1.62 11.34
N GLN A 26 -14.79 -0.94 10.84
CA GLN A 26 -14.59 0.23 9.96
C GLN A 26 -13.92 1.40 10.68
N GLY A 27 -14.24 1.65 11.94
CA GLY A 27 -13.57 2.66 12.77
C GLY A 27 -12.07 2.36 12.93
N ARG A 28 -11.70 1.09 13.07
CA ARG A 28 -10.30 0.64 13.23
C ARG A 28 -9.54 0.61 11.90
N LEU A 29 -10.19 0.21 10.82
CA LEU A 29 -9.54 0.00 9.52
C LEU A 29 -9.12 1.29 8.82
N GLY A 30 -9.77 2.42 9.05
CA GLY A 30 -9.38 3.71 8.46
C GLY A 30 -7.92 4.07 8.76
N PRO A 31 -7.55 4.29 10.04
CA PRO A 31 -6.16 4.53 10.45
C PRO A 31 -5.23 3.38 10.07
N GLY A 32 -5.68 2.13 10.19
CA GLY A 32 -4.93 0.93 9.81
C GLY A 32 -4.49 0.95 8.34
N ARG A 33 -5.35 1.41 7.43
CA ARG A 33 -5.04 1.54 6.00
C ARG A 33 -3.94 2.56 5.73
N ILE A 34 -3.95 3.70 6.41
CA ILE A 34 -2.87 4.70 6.30
C ILE A 34 -1.54 4.10 6.77
N HIS A 35 -1.55 3.40 7.91
CA HIS A 35 -0.38 2.70 8.44
C HIS A 35 0.17 1.66 7.45
N HIS A 36 -0.69 0.85 6.83
CA HIS A 36 -0.27 -0.11 5.79
C HIS A 36 0.38 0.58 4.59
N CYS A 37 -0.18 1.70 4.12
CA CYS A 37 0.38 2.45 3.02
C CYS A 37 1.77 3.00 3.35
N MET A 38 1.97 3.55 4.54
CA MET A 38 3.27 4.09 4.95
C MET A 38 4.33 2.99 5.10
N ARG A 39 3.96 1.81 5.62
CA ARG A 39 4.85 0.64 5.66
C ARG A 39 5.29 0.18 4.27
N LEU A 40 4.36 0.16 3.31
CA LEU A 40 4.66 -0.20 1.92
C LEU A 40 5.58 0.82 1.24
N ILE A 41 5.43 2.10 1.54
CA ILE A 41 6.33 3.15 1.08
C ILE A 41 7.75 2.90 1.61
N GLY A 42 7.90 2.59 2.90
CA GLY A 42 9.19 2.23 3.49
C GLY A 42 9.80 0.96 2.87
N LEU A 43 8.98 -0.04 2.57
CA LEU A 43 9.42 -1.26 1.91
C LEU A 43 9.90 -0.99 0.48
N ALA A 44 9.19 -0.18 -0.30
CA ALA A 44 9.57 0.23 -1.64
C ALA A 44 10.86 1.07 -1.62
N GLN A 45 11.00 1.98 -0.66
CA GLN A 45 12.23 2.76 -0.45
C GLN A 45 13.44 1.85 -0.23
N ARG A 46 13.29 0.83 0.62
CA ARG A 46 14.35 -0.15 0.87
C ARG A 46 14.71 -0.94 -0.39
N ALA A 47 13.71 -1.32 -1.19
CA ALA A 47 13.94 -2.01 -2.47
C ALA A 47 14.68 -1.12 -3.47
N LEU A 48 14.35 0.18 -3.55
CA LEU A 48 15.06 1.16 -4.37
C LEU A 48 16.53 1.32 -3.94
N GLU A 49 16.81 1.37 -2.65
CA GLU A 49 18.18 1.44 -2.12
C GLU A 49 19.02 0.23 -2.55
N LEU A 50 18.46 -0.99 -2.40
CA LEU A 50 19.13 -2.21 -2.87
C LEU A 50 19.33 -2.21 -4.39
N MET A 51 18.36 -1.71 -5.14
CA MET A 51 18.45 -1.54 -6.60
C MET A 51 19.64 -0.64 -6.98
N CYS A 52 19.81 0.49 -6.30
CA CYS A 52 20.92 1.41 -6.50
C CYS A 52 22.28 0.78 -6.14
N ILE A 53 22.34 0.10 -4.99
CA ILE A 53 23.55 -0.61 -4.56
C ILE A 53 23.92 -1.68 -5.59
N ARG A 54 22.97 -2.50 -6.03
CA ARG A 54 23.21 -3.53 -7.04
C ARG A 54 23.68 -2.93 -8.36
N ALA A 55 23.02 -1.88 -8.84
CA ALA A 55 23.37 -1.23 -10.10
C ALA A 55 24.81 -0.67 -10.12
N ASN A 56 25.29 -0.14 -9.01
CA ASN A 56 26.62 0.43 -8.87
C ASN A 56 27.73 -0.60 -8.60
N ASN A 57 27.37 -1.85 -8.29
CA ASN A 57 28.38 -2.89 -7.98
C ASN A 57 28.42 -4.04 -8.99
N ARG A 58 27.38 -4.20 -9.83
CA ARG A 58 27.32 -5.31 -10.79
C ARG A 58 27.77 -4.87 -12.16
N VAL A 59 28.77 -5.58 -12.69
CA VAL A 59 29.20 -5.47 -14.09
C VAL A 59 28.49 -6.56 -14.91
N ALA A 60 27.89 -6.17 -16.03
CA ALA A 60 27.36 -7.07 -17.05
C ALA A 60 27.57 -6.45 -18.43
N PHE A 61 27.88 -7.28 -19.42
CA PHE A 61 28.21 -6.84 -20.79
C PHE A 61 29.33 -5.78 -20.82
N GLY A 62 30.34 -5.94 -19.98
CA GLY A 62 31.53 -5.08 -19.95
C GLY A 62 31.37 -3.73 -19.23
N GLN A 63 30.22 -3.43 -18.64
CA GLN A 63 29.98 -2.17 -17.92
C GLN A 63 29.10 -2.35 -16.69
N LEU A 64 29.10 -1.38 -15.77
CA LEU A 64 28.20 -1.36 -14.63
C LEU A 64 26.74 -1.32 -15.06
N LEU A 65 25.85 -1.98 -14.33
CA LEU A 65 24.41 -1.90 -14.58
C LEU A 65 23.89 -0.45 -14.51
N SER A 66 24.48 0.37 -13.63
CA SER A 66 24.15 1.80 -13.54
C SER A 66 24.48 2.62 -14.80
N ALA A 67 25.26 2.09 -15.75
CA ALA A 67 25.49 2.70 -17.04
C ALA A 67 24.40 2.39 -18.07
N GLN A 68 23.55 1.39 -17.81
CA GLN A 68 22.46 0.99 -18.71
C GLN A 68 21.28 1.95 -18.60
N GLY A 69 20.76 2.42 -19.75
CA GLY A 69 19.66 3.39 -19.81
C GLY A 69 18.39 2.90 -19.12
N SER A 70 17.98 1.65 -19.39
CA SER A 70 16.78 1.06 -18.77
C SER A 70 16.88 0.93 -17.24
N VAL A 71 18.07 0.67 -16.69
CA VAL A 71 18.31 0.61 -15.25
C VAL A 71 18.15 2.00 -14.62
N ARG A 72 18.70 3.04 -15.25
CA ARG A 72 18.56 4.43 -14.80
C ARG A 72 17.12 4.90 -14.83
N GLU A 73 16.39 4.56 -15.89
CA GLU A 73 14.96 4.85 -16.02
C GLU A 73 14.15 4.18 -14.90
N ASN A 74 14.36 2.90 -14.65
CA ASN A 74 13.68 2.17 -13.57
C ASN A 74 13.95 2.76 -12.18
N ILE A 75 15.17 3.21 -11.91
CA ILE A 75 15.54 3.88 -10.67
C ILE A 75 14.80 5.22 -10.53
N ALA A 76 14.83 6.05 -11.57
CA ALA A 76 14.19 7.37 -11.57
C ALA A 76 12.65 7.27 -11.44
N MET A 77 12.01 6.36 -12.18
CA MET A 77 10.58 6.09 -12.06
C MET A 77 10.21 5.62 -10.67
N SER A 78 10.98 4.68 -10.11
CA SER A 78 10.71 4.15 -8.76
C SER A 78 10.80 5.24 -7.70
N ALA A 79 11.82 6.11 -7.77
CA ALA A 79 11.96 7.24 -6.85
C ALA A 79 10.75 8.20 -6.94
N SER A 80 10.33 8.54 -8.16
CA SER A 80 9.20 9.44 -8.40
C SER A 80 7.88 8.85 -7.90
N GLU A 81 7.62 7.58 -8.17
CA GLU A 81 6.40 6.88 -7.74
C GLU A 81 6.32 6.75 -6.21
N ILE A 82 7.46 6.49 -5.54
CA ILE A 82 7.55 6.46 -4.08
C ILE A 82 7.16 7.82 -3.49
N GLU A 83 7.71 8.92 -4.00
CA GLU A 83 7.39 10.26 -3.49
C GLU A 83 5.94 10.66 -3.74
N GLN A 84 5.36 10.32 -4.90
CA GLN A 84 3.94 10.54 -5.17
C GLN A 84 3.05 9.81 -4.14
N ALA A 85 3.34 8.53 -3.88
CA ALA A 85 2.60 7.74 -2.90
C ALA A 85 2.80 8.28 -1.47
N ARG A 86 4.01 8.71 -1.12
CA ARG A 86 4.36 9.28 0.17
C ARG A 86 3.58 10.56 0.44
N LEU A 87 3.61 11.51 -0.48
CA LEU A 87 2.93 12.80 -0.34
C LEU A 87 1.41 12.62 -0.25
N LEU A 88 0.82 11.75 -1.07
CA LEU A 88 -0.61 11.46 -1.00
C LEU A 88 -0.98 10.81 0.36
N THR A 89 -0.14 9.92 0.88
CA THR A 89 -0.38 9.27 2.17
C THR A 89 -0.25 10.24 3.33
N LEU A 90 0.76 11.12 3.32
CA LEU A 90 0.93 12.17 4.34
C LEU A 90 -0.21 13.17 4.31
N MET A 91 -0.63 13.62 3.13
CA MET A 91 -1.82 14.47 2.98
C MET A 91 -3.07 13.79 3.55
N THR A 92 -3.25 12.50 3.27
CA THR A 92 -4.38 11.74 3.81
C THR A 92 -4.35 11.66 5.33
N ALA A 93 -3.18 11.48 5.93
CA ALA A 93 -3.02 11.45 7.39
C ALA A 93 -3.36 12.82 8.02
N ASP A 94 -2.83 13.91 7.46
CA ASP A 94 -3.14 15.29 7.90
C ASP A 94 -4.65 15.58 7.80
N GLN A 95 -5.29 15.19 6.70
CA GLN A 95 -6.74 15.36 6.54
C GLN A 95 -7.54 14.52 7.56
N MET A 96 -7.07 13.33 7.88
CA MET A 96 -7.72 12.50 8.90
C MET A 96 -7.58 13.11 10.31
N ASP A 97 -6.44 13.70 10.64
CA ASP A 97 -6.23 14.37 11.92
C ASP A 97 -7.14 15.62 12.06
N ARG A 98 -7.38 16.34 10.98
CA ARG A 98 -8.22 17.56 10.97
C ARG A 98 -9.71 17.27 10.93
N TYR A 99 -10.15 16.30 10.12
CA TYR A 99 -11.56 16.13 9.76
C TYR A 99 -12.13 14.75 10.14
N GLY A 100 -11.28 13.84 10.62
CA GLY A 100 -11.66 12.51 11.05
C GLY A 100 -11.82 11.50 9.93
N ASN A 101 -12.00 10.25 10.32
CA ASN A 101 -12.00 9.08 9.43
C ASN A 101 -13.10 9.12 8.36
N LYS A 102 -14.30 9.60 8.69
CA LYS A 102 -15.47 9.59 7.79
C LYS A 102 -15.27 10.54 6.61
N GLU A 103 -14.82 11.74 6.89
CA GLU A 103 -14.63 12.78 5.85
C GLU A 103 -13.42 12.43 4.95
N THR A 104 -12.42 11.76 5.49
CA THR A 104 -11.20 11.38 4.77
C THR A 104 -11.31 10.04 4.03
N ALA A 105 -12.46 9.34 4.13
CA ALA A 105 -12.63 7.98 3.62
C ALA A 105 -12.31 7.81 2.10
N ALA A 106 -12.55 8.84 1.29
CA ALA A 106 -12.21 8.81 -0.14
C ALA A 106 -10.69 8.82 -0.36
N LEU A 107 -9.95 9.68 0.34
CA LEU A 107 -8.49 9.72 0.27
C LEU A 107 -7.87 8.43 0.82
N ILE A 108 -8.40 7.89 1.91
CA ILE A 108 -7.98 6.58 2.45
C ILE A 108 -8.16 5.48 1.39
N SER A 109 -9.25 5.52 0.62
CA SER A 109 -9.47 4.58 -0.47
C SER A 109 -8.47 4.77 -1.62
N MET A 110 -8.13 6.01 -1.97
CA MET A 110 -7.14 6.31 -3.01
C MET A 110 -5.75 5.79 -2.64
N ILE A 111 -5.24 6.09 -1.43
CA ILE A 111 -3.91 5.63 -1.02
C ILE A 111 -3.83 4.10 -0.92
N LYS A 112 -4.94 3.46 -0.55
CA LYS A 112 -5.02 1.99 -0.43
C LYS A 112 -4.92 1.28 -1.78
N VAL A 113 -5.15 1.98 -2.89
CA VAL A 113 -4.88 1.51 -4.25
C VAL A 113 -3.47 1.91 -4.70
N VAL A 114 -3.10 3.18 -4.50
CA VAL A 114 -1.84 3.75 -5.00
C VAL A 114 -0.62 3.10 -4.35
N ALA A 115 -0.55 3.08 -3.02
CA ALA A 115 0.65 2.62 -2.33
C ALA A 115 0.97 1.13 -2.53
N PRO A 116 0.01 0.18 -2.46
CA PRO A 116 0.32 -1.22 -2.72
C PRO A 116 0.71 -1.50 -4.18
N ARG A 117 0.10 -0.82 -5.15
CA ARG A 117 0.47 -0.95 -6.57
C ARG A 117 1.88 -0.44 -6.81
N MET A 118 2.19 0.74 -6.31
CA MET A 118 3.54 1.33 -6.38
C MET A 118 4.58 0.40 -5.76
N ALA A 119 4.33 -0.12 -4.56
CA ALA A 119 5.27 -1.01 -3.88
C ALA A 119 5.53 -2.29 -4.69
N CYS A 120 4.48 -2.91 -5.25
CA CYS A 120 4.65 -4.08 -6.12
C CYS A 120 5.53 -3.74 -7.34
N GLN A 121 5.30 -2.62 -8.01
CA GLN A 121 6.07 -2.21 -9.19
C GLN A 121 7.54 -1.94 -8.87
N VAL A 122 7.82 -1.22 -7.78
CA VAL A 122 9.19 -0.91 -7.37
C VAL A 122 9.95 -2.17 -6.97
N ILE A 123 9.31 -3.07 -6.20
CA ILE A 123 9.93 -4.33 -5.78
C ILE A 123 10.18 -5.24 -6.99
N ASP A 124 9.25 -5.31 -7.94
CA ASP A 124 9.41 -6.07 -9.18
C ASP A 124 10.62 -5.60 -9.99
N ARG A 125 10.77 -4.29 -10.17
CA ARG A 125 11.97 -3.71 -10.81
C ARG A 125 13.26 -4.04 -10.05
N ALA A 126 13.21 -4.04 -8.72
CA ALA A 126 14.35 -4.42 -7.90
C ALA A 126 14.72 -5.90 -8.08
N ILE A 127 13.74 -6.81 -8.11
CA ILE A 127 13.91 -8.22 -8.42
C ILE A 127 14.58 -8.37 -9.79
N GLN A 128 14.07 -7.68 -10.80
CA GLN A 128 14.61 -7.74 -12.16
C GLN A 128 16.09 -7.34 -12.22
N ILE A 129 16.48 -6.27 -11.52
CA ILE A 129 17.88 -5.78 -11.49
C ILE A 129 18.80 -6.73 -10.70
N HIS A 130 18.26 -7.46 -9.70
CA HIS A 130 19.03 -8.47 -8.97
C HIS A 130 19.18 -9.78 -9.77
N GLY A 131 18.31 -10.04 -10.75
CA GLY A 131 18.26 -11.30 -11.48
C GLY A 131 17.90 -12.48 -10.58
N GLY A 132 18.53 -13.64 -10.76
CA GLY A 132 18.24 -14.84 -9.96
C GLY A 132 18.31 -14.63 -8.45
N ALA A 133 19.22 -13.79 -7.97
CA ALA A 133 19.32 -13.44 -6.56
C ALA A 133 18.08 -12.70 -6.02
N GLY A 134 17.36 -11.97 -6.88
CA GLY A 134 16.13 -11.26 -6.49
C GLY A 134 14.94 -12.16 -6.17
N VAL A 135 14.97 -13.42 -6.62
CA VAL A 135 13.94 -14.44 -6.34
C VAL A 135 14.41 -15.51 -5.36
N SER A 136 15.63 -15.39 -4.84
CA SER A 136 16.19 -16.26 -3.79
C SER A 136 15.97 -15.65 -2.41
N ASP A 137 16.27 -16.41 -1.37
CA ASP A 137 16.22 -15.95 0.03
C ASP A 137 17.43 -15.10 0.45
N ASP A 138 18.43 -14.90 -0.45
CA ASP A 138 19.58 -14.02 -0.20
C ASP A 138 19.18 -12.54 -0.04
N PHE A 139 18.06 -12.17 -0.66
CA PHE A 139 17.44 -10.84 -0.56
C PHE A 139 15.98 -10.97 -0.14
N PHE A 140 15.49 -9.99 0.62
CA PHE A 140 14.11 -9.97 1.08
C PHE A 140 13.07 -9.71 -0.03
N LEU A 141 13.49 -9.47 -1.28
CA LEU A 141 12.67 -8.92 -2.36
C LEU A 141 11.48 -9.80 -2.75
N ALA A 142 11.69 -11.11 -2.89
CA ALA A 142 10.61 -12.04 -3.24
C ALA A 142 9.53 -12.10 -2.16
N ALA A 143 9.93 -12.23 -0.90
CA ALA A 143 9.01 -12.20 0.25
C ALA A 143 8.31 -10.83 0.39
N ALA A 144 9.04 -9.73 0.15
CA ALA A 144 8.49 -8.39 0.14
C ALA A 144 7.44 -8.18 -0.94
N TYR A 145 7.66 -8.73 -2.15
CA TYR A 145 6.69 -8.69 -3.24
C TYR A 145 5.39 -9.41 -2.86
N ALA A 146 5.48 -10.62 -2.33
CA ALA A 146 4.32 -11.38 -1.87
C ALA A 146 3.55 -10.63 -0.77
N GLY A 147 4.27 -10.05 0.19
CA GLY A 147 3.71 -9.21 1.25
C GLY A 147 3.01 -7.94 0.72
N ALA A 148 3.65 -7.21 -0.19
CA ALA A 148 3.06 -6.03 -0.82
C ALA A 148 1.83 -6.40 -1.66
N ARG A 149 1.88 -7.52 -2.39
CA ARG A 149 0.78 -8.02 -3.22
C ARG A 149 -0.45 -8.39 -2.39
N SER A 150 -0.25 -8.95 -1.19
CA SER A 150 -1.35 -9.31 -0.29
C SER A 150 -2.15 -8.08 0.16
N LEU A 151 -1.51 -6.91 0.28
CA LEU A 151 -2.18 -5.67 0.68
C LEU A 151 -3.04 -5.03 -0.43
N ARG A 152 -3.01 -5.55 -1.64
CA ARG A 152 -4.00 -5.25 -2.68
C ARG A 152 -5.32 -6.02 -2.51
N LEU A 153 -5.36 -6.95 -1.56
CA LEU A 153 -6.51 -7.80 -1.23
C LEU A 153 -7.02 -7.51 0.19
N ALA A 154 -6.10 -7.45 1.17
CA ALA A 154 -6.42 -7.25 2.57
C ALA A 154 -7.02 -5.85 2.84
N ASP A 155 -7.87 -5.73 3.85
CA ASP A 155 -8.57 -4.49 4.26
C ASP A 155 -9.43 -3.86 3.14
N GLY A 156 -9.91 -4.69 2.24
CA GLY A 156 -10.63 -4.34 1.03
C GLY A 156 -9.74 -4.41 -0.22
N PRO A 157 -10.14 -5.18 -1.23
CA PRO A 157 -9.41 -5.26 -2.49
C PRO A 157 -9.44 -3.94 -3.27
N ASP A 158 -8.52 -3.79 -4.23
CA ASP A 158 -8.39 -2.60 -5.08
C ASP A 158 -9.75 -2.17 -5.67
N GLU A 159 -10.57 -3.12 -6.13
CA GLU A 159 -11.86 -2.88 -6.77
C GLU A 159 -12.87 -2.21 -5.84
N VAL A 160 -12.90 -2.62 -4.57
CA VAL A 160 -13.78 -2.01 -3.55
C VAL A 160 -13.40 -0.55 -3.32
N HIS A 161 -12.12 -0.25 -3.21
CA HIS A 161 -11.62 1.11 -3.00
C HIS A 161 -11.84 2.00 -4.24
N LEU A 162 -11.61 1.48 -5.43
CA LEU A 162 -11.89 2.18 -6.69
C LEU A 162 -13.38 2.48 -6.85
N ALA A 163 -14.26 1.50 -6.61
CA ALA A 163 -15.70 1.69 -6.67
C ALA A 163 -16.19 2.74 -5.65
N TYR A 164 -15.67 2.70 -4.42
CA TYR A 164 -16.00 3.70 -3.41
C TYR A 164 -15.57 5.11 -3.80
N THR A 165 -14.36 5.27 -4.30
CA THR A 165 -13.82 6.55 -4.77
C THR A 165 -14.66 7.11 -5.93
N ALA A 166 -14.95 6.27 -6.93
CA ALA A 166 -15.77 6.66 -8.08
C ALA A 166 -17.17 7.08 -7.64
N LYS A 167 -17.82 6.33 -6.73
CA LYS A 167 -19.14 6.67 -6.20
C LYS A 167 -19.16 8.05 -5.51
N LYS A 168 -18.11 8.40 -4.78
CA LYS A 168 -18.01 9.72 -4.12
C LYS A 168 -17.92 10.84 -5.14
N ILE A 169 -17.00 10.73 -6.10
CA ILE A 169 -16.82 11.72 -7.18
C ILE A 169 -18.11 11.90 -8.00
N LEU A 170 -18.73 10.82 -8.41
CA LEU A 170 -19.98 10.87 -9.18
C LEU A 170 -21.11 11.54 -8.40
N LYS A 171 -21.18 11.35 -7.09
CA LYS A 171 -22.18 12.01 -6.23
C LYS A 171 -21.98 13.52 -6.18
N GLU A 172 -20.74 14.00 -6.15
CA GLU A 172 -20.42 15.43 -6.13
C GLU A 172 -20.79 16.14 -7.44
N HIS A 173 -20.86 15.38 -8.55
CA HIS A 173 -21.22 15.86 -9.88
C HIS A 173 -22.60 15.39 -10.35
N ALA A 174 -23.44 14.93 -9.42
CA ALA A 174 -24.82 14.56 -9.76
C ALA A 174 -25.60 15.79 -10.26
N PRO A 175 -26.52 15.64 -11.27
CA PRO A 175 -27.38 16.73 -11.70
C PRO A 175 -28.13 17.32 -10.50
N LEU A 176 -28.29 18.66 -10.50
CA LEU A 176 -29.17 19.32 -9.56
C LEU A 176 -30.55 18.71 -9.73
N LYS A 177 -31.18 18.27 -8.66
CA LYS A 177 -32.58 17.87 -8.68
C LYS A 177 -33.39 19.16 -8.83
N ASP A 178 -34.14 19.27 -9.94
CA ASP A 178 -35.18 20.29 -10.13
C ASP A 178 -36.23 20.23 -9.03
#